data_a64dd5fa4088c5440b8088500c7dd1a2
#
_entry.id   a64dd5fa4088c5440b8088500c7dd1a2
#
_cell.length_a   1.000
_cell.length_b   1.000
_cell.length_c   1.000
_cell.angle_alpha   90.00
_cell.angle_beta   90.00
_cell.angle_gamma   90.00
#
_symmetry.space_group_name_H-M   'P 1'
#
loop_
_entity.id
_entity.type
_entity.pdbx_description
1 polymer ?
#
loop_
_entity_poly.entity_id
_entity_poly.type
_entity_poly.pdbx_seq_one_letter_code
_entity_poly.pdbx_strand_id
1 'polypeptide(L)'
;MSLYAAYAGNLDARLMSRRAPHSPMRATGWMNGWRLTFGGEHMGWEGALSTIVESPGSQVFVALYDIAPLDEESLDRWVGVGLGVYRRMRVRVHTLEGEEGVWVYVLNGYEGGLPSARYLGEIADAAESAGAPHDYVMELRKRPC
;
A
#
# COMPACT_ATOMS: atom_id res chain seq x y z
N MET A 1 -14.06 -5.27 -13.67
CA MET A 1 -13.02 -4.49 -12.94
C MET A 1 -13.06 -4.84 -11.46
N SER A 2 -11.94 -4.85 -10.82
CA SER A 2 -11.84 -5.15 -9.40
C SER A 2 -11.33 -3.94 -8.62
N LEU A 3 -11.74 -3.80 -7.37
CA LEU A 3 -11.39 -2.65 -6.55
C LEU A 3 -10.19 -2.98 -5.67
N TYR A 4 -9.09 -2.26 -5.90
CA TYR A 4 -7.81 -2.44 -5.25
C TYR A 4 -7.51 -1.26 -4.34
N ALA A 5 -6.99 -1.53 -3.14
CA ALA A 5 -6.53 -0.48 -2.23
C ALA A 5 -5.01 -0.38 -2.28
N ALA A 6 -4.53 0.76 -2.77
CA ALA A 6 -3.11 1.08 -2.79
C ALA A 6 -2.71 1.72 -1.47
N TYR A 7 -1.64 1.22 -0.87
CA TYR A 7 -1.03 1.82 0.31
C TYR A 7 0.47 1.93 0.10
N ALA A 8 1.17 2.63 0.98
CA ALA A 8 2.61 2.84 0.92
C ALA A 8 3.05 3.39 -0.44
N GLY A 9 3.99 2.76 -1.12
CA GLY A 9 4.53 3.26 -2.39
C GLY A 9 3.50 3.40 -3.50
N ASN A 10 2.51 2.52 -3.54
CA ASN A 10 1.46 2.57 -4.57
C ASN A 10 0.44 3.69 -4.36
N LEU A 11 0.54 4.44 -3.26
CA LEU A 11 -0.20 5.70 -3.13
C LEU A 11 0.27 6.75 -4.15
N ASP A 12 1.46 6.61 -4.69
CA ASP A 12 1.97 7.53 -5.72
C ASP A 12 1.21 7.31 -7.03
N ALA A 13 0.38 8.30 -7.40
CA ALA A 13 -0.42 8.24 -8.61
C ALA A 13 0.42 8.12 -9.88
N ARG A 14 1.64 8.64 -9.87
CA ARG A 14 2.55 8.54 -11.03
C ARG A 14 3.05 7.12 -11.20
N LEU A 15 3.34 6.42 -10.11
CA LEU A 15 3.71 5.02 -10.17
C LEU A 15 2.53 4.17 -10.66
N MET A 16 1.34 4.42 -10.12
CA MET A 16 0.14 3.68 -10.53
C MET A 16 -0.20 3.91 -11.99
N SER A 17 0.00 5.11 -12.52
CA SER A 17 -0.26 5.38 -13.95
C SER A 17 0.67 4.60 -14.87
N ARG A 18 1.84 4.20 -14.39
CA ARG A 18 2.79 3.35 -15.16
C ARG A 18 2.51 1.87 -14.97
N ARG A 19 2.14 1.46 -13.74
CA ARG A 19 1.90 0.07 -13.38
C ARG A 19 0.53 -0.43 -13.81
N ALA A 20 -0.46 0.47 -13.82
CA ALA A 20 -1.85 0.17 -14.14
C ALA A 20 -2.46 1.33 -14.93
N PRO A 21 -2.02 1.53 -16.20
CA PRO A 21 -2.38 2.74 -16.96
C PRO A 21 -3.85 2.85 -17.35
N HIS A 22 -4.61 1.76 -17.29
CA HIS A 22 -6.03 1.74 -17.66
C HIS A 22 -6.96 1.70 -16.46
N SER A 23 -6.43 1.98 -15.27
CA SER A 23 -7.15 1.80 -14.00
C SER A 23 -7.27 3.14 -13.29
N PRO A 24 -8.47 3.76 -13.31
CA PRO A 24 -8.64 5.08 -12.69
C PRO A 24 -8.68 4.99 -11.16
N MET A 25 -8.16 6.02 -10.52
CA MET A 25 -8.34 6.22 -9.08
C MET A 25 -9.79 6.63 -8.84
N ARG A 26 -10.40 6.02 -7.84
CA ARG A 26 -11.82 6.24 -7.53
C ARG A 26 -12.03 7.10 -6.30
N ALA A 27 -11.27 6.84 -5.22
CA ALA A 27 -11.45 7.52 -3.96
C ALA A 27 -10.25 7.29 -3.05
N THR A 28 -10.20 7.97 -1.92
CA THR A 28 -9.29 7.66 -0.83
C THR A 28 -10.09 7.15 0.37
N GLY A 29 -9.44 6.49 1.30
CA GLY A 29 -10.11 5.94 2.45
C GLY A 29 -9.13 5.39 3.49
N TRP A 30 -9.67 4.60 4.43
CA TRP A 30 -8.92 4.08 5.55
C TRP A 30 -9.18 2.59 5.75
N MET A 31 -8.12 1.82 5.94
CA MET A 31 -8.23 0.45 6.44
C MET A 31 -8.15 0.50 7.96
N ASN A 32 -9.30 0.48 8.62
CA ASN A 32 -9.38 0.50 10.09
C ASN A 32 -9.04 -0.87 10.65
N GLY A 33 -8.28 -0.90 11.74
CA GLY A 33 -7.87 -2.16 12.37
C GLY A 33 -6.60 -2.75 11.78
N TRP A 34 -5.89 -1.99 10.97
CA TRP A 34 -4.63 -2.38 10.33
C TRP A 34 -3.56 -1.33 10.58
N ARG A 35 -2.31 -1.76 10.57
CA ARG A 35 -1.16 -0.87 10.76
C ARG A 35 -0.16 -1.12 9.63
N LEU A 36 0.34 -0.03 9.05
CA LEU A 36 1.44 -0.10 8.09
C LEU A 36 2.73 -0.45 8.84
N THR A 37 3.42 -1.45 8.35
CA THR A 37 4.67 -1.89 8.93
C THR A 37 5.62 -2.41 7.84
N PHE A 38 6.73 -3.00 8.24
CA PHE A 38 7.77 -3.46 7.34
C PHE A 38 8.23 -4.86 7.73
N GLY A 39 8.66 -5.62 6.73
CA GLY A 39 9.13 -6.98 6.94
C GLY A 39 9.90 -7.49 5.74
N GLY A 40 10.26 -8.77 5.75
CA GLY A 40 10.92 -9.40 4.63
C GLY A 40 12.23 -8.74 4.22
N GLU A 41 13.03 -8.26 5.17
CA GLU A 41 14.27 -7.55 4.90
C GLU A 41 15.20 -8.31 3.95
N HIS A 42 15.20 -9.63 4.04
CA HIS A 42 15.99 -10.50 3.18
C HIS A 42 15.48 -10.56 1.73
N MET A 43 14.27 -10.10 1.46
CA MET A 43 13.66 -10.05 0.13
C MET A 43 13.81 -8.69 -0.54
N GLY A 44 14.17 -7.66 0.23
CA GLY A 44 14.28 -6.30 -0.28
C GLY A 44 15.70 -5.97 -0.73
N TRP A 45 15.82 -4.99 -1.64
CA TRP A 45 17.10 -4.51 -2.12
C TRP A 45 17.81 -3.62 -1.10
N GLU A 46 17.06 -2.80 -0.39
CA GLU A 46 17.57 -1.76 0.49
C GLU A 46 17.03 -1.84 1.90
N GLY A 47 16.58 -3.01 2.33
CA GLY A 47 15.99 -3.18 3.63
C GLY A 47 14.58 -3.78 3.58
N ALA A 48 13.83 -3.64 4.66
CA ALA A 48 12.51 -4.22 4.77
C ALA A 48 11.49 -3.58 3.81
N LEU A 49 10.52 -4.38 3.38
CA LEU A 49 9.47 -3.98 2.45
C LEU A 49 8.19 -3.65 3.23
N SER A 50 7.35 -2.78 2.65
CA SER A 50 6.10 -2.38 3.28
C SER A 50 5.06 -3.50 3.26
N THR A 51 4.28 -3.58 4.34
CA THR A 51 3.14 -4.49 4.47
C THR A 51 2.17 -3.95 5.50
N ILE A 52 1.10 -4.69 5.77
CA ILE A 52 0.12 -4.36 6.81
C ILE A 52 -0.05 -5.54 7.74
N VAL A 53 -0.35 -5.25 9.00
CA VAL A 53 -0.68 -6.26 10.02
C VAL A 53 -1.91 -5.80 10.79
N GLU A 54 -2.67 -6.75 11.32
CA GLU A 54 -3.82 -6.42 12.17
C GLU A 54 -3.34 -5.67 13.42
N SER A 55 -4.02 -4.57 13.73
CA SER A 55 -3.70 -3.73 14.88
C SER A 55 -4.94 -2.95 15.28
N PRO A 56 -5.70 -3.43 16.28
CA PRO A 56 -6.88 -2.71 16.76
C PRO A 56 -6.53 -1.28 17.18
N GLY A 57 -7.35 -0.32 16.75
CA GLY A 57 -7.11 1.10 17.03
C GLY A 57 -6.18 1.80 16.06
N SER A 58 -5.56 1.08 15.13
CA SER A 58 -4.73 1.67 14.08
C SER A 58 -5.51 1.80 12.78
N GLN A 59 -4.97 2.56 11.84
CA GLN A 59 -5.57 2.68 10.50
C GLN A 59 -4.49 3.00 9.47
N VAL A 60 -4.75 2.56 8.23
CA VAL A 60 -3.84 2.78 7.10
C VAL A 60 -4.56 3.59 6.04
N PHE A 61 -3.94 4.68 5.59
CA PHE A 61 -4.48 5.51 4.52
C PHE A 61 -4.29 4.81 3.18
N VAL A 62 -5.34 4.78 2.34
CA VAL A 62 -5.31 4.09 1.05
C VAL A 62 -5.95 4.93 -0.05
N ALA A 63 -5.58 4.63 -1.28
CA ALA A 63 -6.26 5.11 -2.47
C ALA A 63 -6.89 3.91 -3.18
N LEU A 64 -8.14 4.04 -3.58
CA LEU A 64 -8.89 2.98 -4.25
C LEU A 64 -8.83 3.16 -5.75
N TYR A 65 -8.52 2.07 -6.46
CA TYR A 65 -8.44 2.03 -7.92
C TYR A 65 -9.36 0.97 -8.47
N ASP A 66 -10.11 1.31 -9.52
CA ASP A 66 -10.85 0.32 -10.31
C ASP A 66 -9.87 -0.30 -11.30
N ILE A 67 -9.39 -1.50 -10.98
CA ILE A 67 -8.35 -2.15 -11.78
C ILE A 67 -8.94 -2.89 -12.97
N ALA A 68 -8.52 -2.49 -14.16
CA ALA A 68 -8.88 -3.19 -15.38
C ALA A 68 -8.23 -4.58 -15.41
N PRO A 69 -8.90 -5.60 -15.98
CA PRO A 69 -8.34 -6.97 -16.02
C PRO A 69 -6.93 -7.05 -16.59
N LEU A 70 -6.63 -6.27 -17.61
CA LEU A 70 -5.28 -6.22 -18.20
C LEU A 70 -4.24 -5.71 -17.23
N ASP A 71 -4.61 -4.73 -16.40
CA ASP A 71 -3.72 -4.12 -15.44
C ASP A 71 -3.50 -4.98 -14.20
N GLU A 72 -4.41 -5.92 -13.89
CA GLU A 72 -4.22 -6.82 -12.75
C GLU A 72 -2.94 -7.63 -12.88
N GLU A 73 -2.72 -8.22 -14.04
CA GLU A 73 -1.51 -9.01 -14.28
C GLU A 73 -0.25 -8.15 -14.22
N SER A 74 -0.31 -6.96 -14.80
CA SER A 74 0.80 -6.03 -14.78
C SER A 74 1.17 -5.64 -13.36
N LEU A 75 0.17 -5.30 -12.55
CA LEU A 75 0.36 -4.90 -11.16
C LEU A 75 0.92 -6.05 -10.33
N ASP A 76 0.41 -7.27 -10.50
CA ASP A 76 0.92 -8.46 -9.82
C ASP A 76 2.41 -8.69 -10.12
N ARG A 77 2.81 -8.49 -11.38
CA ARG A 77 4.22 -8.62 -11.75
C ARG A 77 5.10 -7.57 -11.07
N TRP A 78 4.61 -6.34 -11.02
CA TRP A 78 5.37 -5.25 -10.40
C TRP A 78 5.62 -5.48 -8.91
N VAL A 79 4.65 -6.03 -8.19
CA VAL A 79 4.82 -6.29 -6.76
C VAL A 79 5.43 -7.66 -6.46
N GLY A 80 5.56 -8.52 -7.46
CA GLY A 80 6.24 -9.81 -7.30
C GLY A 80 5.37 -10.94 -6.80
N VAL A 81 4.09 -10.97 -7.16
CA VAL A 81 3.18 -12.06 -6.78
C VAL A 81 3.71 -13.41 -7.32
N GLY A 82 4.11 -13.44 -8.58
CA GLY A 82 4.64 -14.65 -9.21
C GLY A 82 5.96 -15.13 -8.60
N LEU A 83 6.69 -14.25 -7.93
CA LEU A 83 7.95 -14.58 -7.24
C LEU A 83 7.73 -14.91 -5.76
N GLY A 84 6.48 -14.89 -5.30
CA GLY A 84 6.15 -15.20 -3.92
C GLY A 84 6.48 -14.10 -2.92
N VAL A 85 6.74 -12.86 -3.38
CA VAL A 85 7.05 -11.74 -2.48
C VAL A 85 5.80 -11.22 -1.80
N TYR A 86 4.73 -11.01 -2.59
CA TYR A 86 3.45 -10.53 -2.10
C TYR A 86 2.33 -11.48 -2.51
N ARG A 87 1.20 -11.41 -1.77
CA ARG A 87 -0.04 -12.10 -2.12
C ARG A 87 -1.20 -11.12 -1.98
N ARG A 88 -2.32 -11.42 -2.64
CA ARG A 88 -3.55 -10.65 -2.49
C ARG A 88 -4.32 -11.11 -1.27
N MET A 89 -4.99 -10.16 -0.62
CA MET A 89 -5.85 -10.43 0.53
C MET A 89 -7.07 -9.51 0.45
N ARG A 90 -8.23 -9.99 0.89
CA ARG A 90 -9.43 -9.17 0.95
C ARG A 90 -9.51 -8.45 2.28
N VAL A 91 -9.86 -7.16 2.21
CA VAL A 91 -10.05 -6.31 3.39
C VAL A 91 -11.21 -5.36 3.16
N ARG A 92 -11.63 -4.65 4.20
CA ARG A 92 -12.63 -3.60 4.10
C ARG A 92 -11.98 -2.24 4.27
N VAL A 93 -12.47 -1.27 3.48
CA VAL A 93 -11.99 0.10 3.52
C VAL A 93 -13.16 1.02 3.77
N HIS A 94 -12.97 2.02 4.62
CA HIS A 94 -13.95 3.05 4.93
C HIS A 94 -13.65 4.28 4.10
N THR A 95 -14.64 4.74 3.32
CA THR A 95 -14.57 5.94 2.51
C THR A 95 -15.67 6.91 2.94
N LEU A 96 -15.69 8.10 2.38
CA LEU A 96 -16.76 9.08 2.64
C LEU A 96 -18.13 8.57 2.16
N GLU A 97 -18.15 7.64 1.22
CA GLU A 97 -19.37 7.06 0.67
C GLU A 97 -19.80 5.77 1.37
N GLY A 98 -19.04 5.33 2.37
CA GLY A 98 -19.32 4.11 3.10
C GLY A 98 -18.20 3.08 3.02
N GLU A 99 -18.52 1.87 3.44
CA GLU A 99 -17.58 0.77 3.52
C GLU A 99 -17.55 -0.02 2.21
N GLU A 100 -16.34 -0.39 1.76
CA GLU A 100 -16.13 -1.13 0.53
C GLU A 100 -15.25 -2.35 0.76
N GLY A 101 -15.59 -3.47 0.12
CA GLY A 101 -14.74 -4.65 0.08
C GLY A 101 -13.72 -4.50 -1.04
N VAL A 102 -12.44 -4.67 -0.74
CA VAL A 102 -11.34 -4.47 -1.69
C VAL A 102 -10.30 -5.56 -1.52
N TRP A 103 -9.33 -5.61 -2.44
CA TRP A 103 -8.16 -6.44 -2.25
C TRP A 103 -6.91 -5.58 -2.12
N VAL A 104 -5.95 -6.10 -1.37
CA VAL A 104 -4.65 -5.45 -1.14
C VAL A 104 -3.54 -6.46 -1.30
N TYR A 105 -2.32 -5.97 -1.43
CA TYR A 105 -1.14 -6.82 -1.37
C TYR A 105 -0.60 -6.91 0.05
N VAL A 106 -0.26 -8.13 0.47
CA VAL A 106 0.34 -8.39 1.78
C VAL A 106 1.62 -9.18 1.55
N LEU A 107 2.67 -8.78 2.25
CA LEU A 107 3.98 -9.42 2.12
C LEU A 107 3.94 -10.88 2.62
N ASN A 108 4.56 -11.78 1.86
CA ASN A 108 4.78 -13.17 2.29
C ASN A 108 6.03 -13.25 3.16
N GLY A 109 5.96 -12.61 4.33
CA GLY A 109 7.09 -12.53 5.25
C GLY A 109 6.62 -12.02 6.59
N TYR A 110 7.47 -12.16 7.60
CA TYR A 110 7.16 -11.69 8.94
C TYR A 110 7.50 -10.22 9.11
N GLU A 111 6.77 -9.55 10.00
CA GLU A 111 7.09 -8.21 10.43
C GLU A 111 8.48 -8.22 11.10
N GLY A 112 9.27 -7.19 10.81
CA GLY A 112 10.60 -7.03 11.38
C GLY A 112 11.58 -6.42 10.39
N GLY A 113 12.68 -5.88 10.92
CA GLY A 113 13.66 -5.15 10.12
C GLY A 113 13.25 -3.72 9.85
N LEU A 114 14.13 -2.96 9.23
CA LEU A 114 13.92 -1.54 8.97
C LEU A 114 13.94 -1.27 7.47
N PRO A 115 13.07 -0.37 6.98
CA PRO A 115 13.15 0.12 5.61
C PRO A 115 14.37 1.04 5.47
N SER A 116 14.85 1.23 4.24
CA SER A 116 15.85 2.26 3.99
C SER A 116 15.23 3.65 4.19
N ALA A 117 16.06 4.64 4.52
CA ALA A 117 15.60 6.02 4.68
C ALA A 117 14.97 6.55 3.37
N ARG A 118 15.56 6.20 2.22
CA ARG A 118 15.03 6.58 0.91
C ARG A 118 13.64 6.00 0.66
N TYR A 119 13.47 4.71 0.92
CA TYR A 119 12.19 4.02 0.71
C TYR A 119 11.10 4.60 1.61
N LEU A 120 11.42 4.80 2.89
CA LEU A 120 10.48 5.40 3.84
C LEU A 120 10.09 6.82 3.42
N GLY A 121 11.05 7.62 2.95
CA GLY A 121 10.80 8.96 2.45
C GLY A 121 9.88 8.97 1.23
N GLU A 122 10.07 8.04 0.30
CA GLU A 122 9.21 7.89 -0.87
C GLU A 122 7.78 7.52 -0.47
N ILE A 123 7.61 6.66 0.53
CA ILE A 123 6.29 6.28 1.05
C ILE A 123 5.59 7.49 1.68
N ALA A 124 6.32 8.27 2.48
CA ALA A 124 5.75 9.47 3.11
C ALA A 124 5.37 10.52 2.06
N ASP A 125 6.20 10.72 1.05
CA ASP A 125 5.92 11.62 -0.06
C ASP A 125 4.68 11.18 -0.85
N ALA A 126 4.54 9.88 -1.09
CA ALA A 126 3.38 9.31 -1.77
C ALA A 126 2.10 9.56 -0.99
N ALA A 127 2.14 9.37 0.33
CA ALA A 127 0.99 9.63 1.21
C ALA A 127 0.60 11.11 1.17
N GLU A 128 1.57 12.00 1.24
CA GLU A 128 1.33 13.45 1.16
C GLU A 128 0.69 13.83 -0.18
N SER A 129 1.23 13.32 -1.28
CA SER A 129 0.68 13.58 -2.62
C SER A 129 -0.73 13.04 -2.80
N ALA A 130 -1.06 11.95 -2.13
CA ALA A 130 -2.40 11.34 -2.20
C ALA A 130 -3.42 12.05 -1.31
N GLY A 131 -2.99 13.04 -0.51
CA GLY A 131 -3.89 13.80 0.35
C GLY A 131 -4.07 13.24 1.75
N ALA A 132 -3.16 12.39 2.22
CA ALA A 132 -3.21 11.91 3.59
C ALA A 132 -3.09 13.07 4.59
N PRO A 133 -3.72 12.97 5.77
CA PRO A 133 -3.59 13.99 6.78
C PRO A 133 -2.14 14.22 7.21
N HIS A 134 -1.84 15.46 7.58
CA HIS A 134 -0.50 15.86 7.99
C HIS A 134 0.07 14.95 9.09
N ASP A 135 -0.72 14.64 10.10
CA ASP A 135 -0.28 13.80 11.21
C ASP A 135 0.12 12.39 10.77
N TYR A 136 -0.60 11.83 9.81
CA TYR A 136 -0.28 10.53 9.23
C TYR A 136 1.07 10.57 8.52
N VAL A 137 1.30 11.59 7.70
CA VAL A 137 2.55 11.78 6.96
C VAL A 137 3.72 11.97 7.93
N MET A 138 3.54 12.81 8.94
CA MET A 138 4.60 13.09 9.92
C MET A 138 4.96 11.85 10.74
N GLU A 139 3.97 11.02 11.08
CA GLU A 139 4.24 9.75 11.77
C GLU A 139 5.14 8.85 10.92
N LEU A 140 4.85 8.75 9.62
CA LEU A 140 5.69 7.99 8.69
C LEU A 140 7.13 8.53 8.66
N ARG A 141 7.29 9.84 8.57
CA ARG A 141 8.62 10.45 8.48
C ARG A 141 9.46 10.26 9.74
N LYS A 142 8.82 9.98 10.87
CA LYS A 142 9.50 9.77 12.15
C LYS A 142 9.83 8.33 12.45
N ARG A 143 9.39 7.39 11.61
CA ARG A 143 9.66 5.99 11.84
C ARG A 143 11.14 5.65 11.69
N PRO A 144 11.63 4.62 12.39
CA PRO A 144 13.02 4.16 12.23
C PRO A 144 13.31 3.66 10.81
N CYS A 145 14.52 3.88 10.39
CA CYS A 145 15.00 3.41 9.09
C CYS A 145 16.51 3.13 9.13
#